data_b7f6c76a123b0cc65a8e2f7d79b3ef57
#
_entry.id   b7f6c76a123b0cc65a8e2f7d79b3ef57
#
_cell.length_a   1.000
_cell.length_b   1.000
_cell.length_c   1.000
_cell.angle_alpha   90.00
_cell.angle_beta   90.00
_cell.angle_gamma   90.00
#
_symmetry.space_group_name_H-M   'P 1'
#
loop_
_entity.id
_entity.type
_entity.pdbx_description
1 polymer ?
#
loop_
_entity_poly.entity_id
_entity_poly.type
_entity_poly.pdbx_seq_one_letter_code
_entity_poly.pdbx_strand_id
1 'polypeptide(L)'
;MFLFFFSSFAQERDKWIAPLDIPILLSGTFGELRNNHFHAGLDIKTQGRQGLEVKSVQSGKVNRIRVSTSGYGKALYIEHFDGTTSVYAHLKKFAPKIETYVRAKQYLKESYTIQLFPKEEELKIEQGELIGYSGNTG
;
A
#
# COMPACT_ATOMS: atom_id res chain seq x y z
N MET A 1 -4.78 38.54 -35.84
CA MET A 1 -3.89 38.31 -34.67
C MET A 1 -4.57 37.24 -33.82
N PHE A 2 -4.09 36.02 -33.85
CA PHE A 2 -4.61 34.94 -33.04
C PHE A 2 -3.83 34.89 -31.71
N LEU A 3 -4.55 35.13 -30.60
CA LEU A 3 -3.98 35.00 -29.26
C LEU A 3 -4.16 33.54 -28.79
N PHE A 4 -3.07 32.76 -28.75
CA PHE A 4 -3.08 31.46 -28.10
C PHE A 4 -2.95 31.66 -26.57
N PHE A 5 -4.03 31.45 -25.85
CA PHE A 5 -3.95 31.23 -24.42
C PHE A 5 -3.40 29.80 -24.16
N PHE A 6 -2.12 29.69 -23.90
CA PHE A 6 -1.60 28.51 -23.23
C PHE A 6 -2.12 28.55 -21.80
N SER A 7 -3.19 27.81 -21.53
CA SER A 7 -3.54 27.40 -20.18
C SER A 7 -2.40 26.51 -19.70
N SER A 8 -1.45 27.08 -18.97
CA SER A 8 -0.50 26.31 -18.20
C SER A 8 -1.31 25.63 -17.09
N PHE A 9 -1.82 24.42 -17.36
CA PHE A 9 -2.17 23.52 -16.27
C PHE A 9 -0.85 23.20 -15.59
N ALA A 10 -0.53 23.98 -14.55
CA ALA A 10 0.39 23.53 -13.54
C ALA A 10 -0.26 22.24 -13.00
N GLN A 11 0.26 21.11 -13.44
CA GLN A 11 -0.06 19.82 -12.86
C GLN A 11 0.38 19.97 -11.40
N GLU A 12 -0.58 20.23 -10.49
CA GLU A 12 -0.34 20.05 -9.06
C GLU A 12 0.20 18.64 -8.96
N ARG A 13 1.47 18.50 -8.60
CA ARG A 13 2.04 17.19 -8.30
C ARG A 13 1.17 16.65 -7.18
N ASP A 14 0.42 15.61 -7.48
CA ASP A 14 -0.53 15.02 -6.56
C ASP A 14 0.15 14.82 -5.22
N LYS A 15 -0.27 15.61 -4.24
CA LYS A 15 0.36 15.61 -2.92
C LYS A 15 0.07 14.29 -2.24
N TRP A 16 1.10 13.62 -1.76
CA TRP A 16 0.95 12.39 -0.99
C TRP A 16 0.13 12.66 0.28
N ILE A 17 -0.77 11.75 0.62
CA ILE A 17 -1.58 11.83 1.83
C ILE A 17 -1.12 10.81 2.87
N ALA A 18 -1.51 11.03 4.13
CA ALA A 18 -1.26 10.06 5.19
C ALA A 18 -2.07 8.77 4.96
N PRO A 19 -1.49 7.58 5.22
CA PRO A 19 -2.18 6.31 5.04
C PRO A 19 -3.22 5.99 6.14
N LEU A 20 -3.21 6.72 7.25
CA LEU A 20 -4.10 6.55 8.41
C LEU A 20 -4.73 7.87 8.81
N ASP A 21 -5.99 7.83 9.28
CA ASP A 21 -6.74 9.00 9.78
C ASP A 21 -6.46 9.28 11.28
N ILE A 22 -5.23 9.09 11.71
CA ILE A 22 -4.74 9.39 13.05
C ILE A 22 -3.47 10.23 12.95
N PRO A 23 -3.06 10.96 14.01
CA PRO A 23 -1.76 11.62 14.03
C PRO A 23 -0.63 10.62 13.75
N ILE A 24 0.21 10.92 12.77
CA ILE A 24 1.33 10.05 12.39
C ILE A 24 2.46 10.21 13.41
N LEU A 25 2.62 9.20 14.24
CA LEU A 25 3.73 9.07 15.17
C LEU A 25 4.53 7.82 14.80
N LEU A 26 5.83 7.98 14.66
CA LEU A 26 6.71 6.89 14.28
C LEU A 26 7.23 6.15 15.52
N SER A 27 7.33 4.82 15.42
CA SER A 27 8.02 3.95 16.38
C SER A 27 9.32 3.36 15.82
N GLY A 28 9.51 3.42 14.51
CA GLY A 28 10.71 3.03 13.80
C GLY A 28 10.91 3.90 12.56
N THR A 29 12.15 4.20 12.25
CA THR A 29 12.54 5.05 11.12
C THR A 29 13.31 4.26 10.05
N PHE A 30 13.32 4.80 8.83
CA PHE A 30 14.09 4.24 7.73
C PHE A 30 15.59 4.21 8.09
N GLY A 31 16.25 3.09 7.78
CA GLY A 31 17.68 2.89 8.04
C GLY A 31 18.04 2.57 9.49
N GLU A 32 17.07 2.45 10.39
CA GLU A 32 17.31 1.99 11.76
C GLU A 32 17.91 0.59 11.77
N LEU A 33 18.99 0.40 12.53
CA LEU A 33 19.65 -0.90 12.64
C LEU A 33 18.79 -1.85 13.49
N ARG A 34 18.39 -2.96 12.90
CA ARG A 34 17.75 -4.11 13.55
C ARG A 34 18.77 -5.23 13.75
N ASN A 35 18.41 -6.30 14.43
CA ASN A 35 19.34 -7.37 14.81
C ASN A 35 20.20 -7.94 13.65
N ASN A 36 19.69 -7.97 12.44
CA ASN A 36 20.35 -8.57 11.28
C ASN A 36 20.13 -7.83 9.95
N HIS A 37 19.47 -6.67 9.98
CA HIS A 37 19.21 -5.86 8.78
C HIS A 37 18.90 -4.41 9.15
N PHE A 38 18.91 -3.53 8.15
CA PHE A 38 18.40 -2.17 8.29
C PHE A 38 16.90 -2.12 8.02
N HIS A 39 16.17 -1.32 8.80
CA HIS A 39 14.74 -1.11 8.61
C HIS A 39 14.47 -0.38 7.28
N ALA A 40 13.74 -1.00 6.39
CA ALA A 40 13.47 -0.47 5.03
C ALA A 40 12.16 0.32 4.92
N GLY A 41 11.67 0.88 6.04
CA GLY A 41 10.40 1.60 6.05
C GLY A 41 10.22 2.51 7.26
N LEU A 42 8.97 2.91 7.47
CA LEU A 42 8.54 3.68 8.64
C LEU A 42 7.53 2.83 9.43
N ASP A 43 7.78 2.63 10.71
CA ASP A 43 6.80 2.01 11.60
C ASP A 43 5.89 3.10 12.19
N ILE A 44 4.61 3.03 11.89
CA ILE A 44 3.62 3.99 12.36
C ILE A 44 2.92 3.42 13.60
N LYS A 45 2.89 4.19 14.69
CA LYS A 45 2.14 3.84 15.90
C LYS A 45 0.63 3.89 15.62
N THR A 46 -0.05 2.77 15.89
CA THR A 46 -1.50 2.64 15.68
C THR A 46 -2.30 2.83 16.98
N GLN A 47 -1.74 3.55 17.95
CA GLN A 47 -2.37 3.78 19.27
C GLN A 47 -2.72 2.48 20.01
N GLY A 48 -1.91 1.43 19.84
CA GLY A 48 -2.16 0.10 20.44
C GLY A 48 -3.34 -0.66 19.83
N ARG A 49 -3.89 -0.21 18.69
CA ARG A 49 -5.05 -0.81 18.05
C ARG A 49 -4.67 -1.48 16.73
N GLN A 50 -5.36 -2.57 16.43
CA GLN A 50 -5.36 -3.19 15.10
C GLN A 50 -6.70 -2.93 14.41
N GLY A 51 -6.70 -3.02 13.08
CA GLY A 51 -7.91 -2.87 12.27
C GLY A 51 -8.26 -1.43 11.93
N LEU A 52 -7.31 -0.49 12.07
CA LEU A 52 -7.47 0.86 11.53
C LEU A 52 -7.50 0.79 10.01
N GLU A 53 -8.36 1.59 9.38
CA GLU A 53 -8.43 1.71 7.93
C GLU A 53 -7.12 2.26 7.39
N VAL A 54 -6.53 1.53 6.42
CA VAL A 54 -5.32 1.93 5.70
C VAL A 54 -5.71 2.37 4.31
N LYS A 55 -5.33 3.60 3.95
CA LYS A 55 -5.65 4.23 2.66
C LYS A 55 -4.41 4.32 1.79
N SER A 56 -4.62 4.28 0.47
CA SER A 56 -3.54 4.52 -0.46
C SER A 56 -3.05 5.97 -0.38
N VAL A 57 -1.75 6.14 -0.23
CA VAL A 57 -1.11 7.48 -0.13
C VAL A 57 -1.17 8.25 -1.44
N GLN A 58 -1.34 7.55 -2.58
CA GLN A 58 -1.42 8.11 -3.92
C GLN A 58 -2.14 7.15 -4.86
N SER A 59 -2.71 7.67 -5.96
CA SER A 59 -3.31 6.86 -7.03
C SER A 59 -2.26 5.99 -7.72
N GLY A 60 -2.67 4.80 -8.18
CA GLY A 60 -1.78 3.88 -8.86
C GLY A 60 -2.45 2.54 -9.19
N LYS A 61 -1.65 1.51 -9.32
CA LYS A 61 -2.08 0.14 -9.56
C LYS A 61 -1.36 -0.82 -8.63
N VAL A 62 -2.07 -1.83 -8.14
CA VAL A 62 -1.42 -2.90 -7.39
C VAL A 62 -0.55 -3.72 -8.34
N ASN A 63 0.76 -3.68 -8.14
CA ASN A 63 1.70 -4.45 -8.96
C ASN A 63 2.20 -5.73 -8.28
N ARG A 64 2.03 -5.83 -6.95
CA ARG A 64 2.39 -7.04 -6.21
C ARG A 64 1.54 -7.17 -4.94
N ILE A 65 1.15 -8.41 -4.62
CA ILE A 65 0.52 -8.79 -3.35
C ILE A 65 1.29 -9.97 -2.78
N ARG A 66 1.59 -9.92 -1.50
CA ARG A 66 2.22 -11.05 -0.79
C ARG A 66 1.38 -11.42 0.44
N VAL A 67 1.15 -12.71 0.62
CA VAL A 67 0.59 -13.27 1.85
C VAL A 67 1.57 -14.34 2.36
N SER A 68 2.05 -14.16 3.58
CA SER A 68 3.03 -15.04 4.21
C SER A 68 2.76 -15.12 5.71
N THR A 69 3.19 -16.21 6.33
CA THR A 69 3.16 -16.39 7.79
C THR A 69 4.36 -15.77 8.50
N SER A 70 5.31 -15.19 7.74
CA SER A 70 6.53 -14.58 8.26
C SER A 70 6.93 -13.34 7.44
N GLY A 71 7.89 -12.57 7.93
CA GLY A 71 8.38 -11.36 7.30
C GLY A 71 7.32 -10.27 7.26
N TYR A 72 6.97 -9.75 6.09
CA TYR A 72 5.96 -8.69 5.94
C TYR A 72 4.50 -9.16 6.13
N GLY A 73 4.28 -10.47 6.34
CA GLY A 73 2.94 -11.02 6.49
C GLY A 73 2.06 -10.75 5.27
N LYS A 74 0.95 -10.05 5.47
CA LYS A 74 0.12 -9.52 4.38
C LYS A 74 0.67 -8.17 3.95
N ALA A 75 1.16 -8.12 2.72
CA ALA A 75 1.75 -6.91 2.14
C ALA A 75 1.17 -6.59 0.76
N LEU A 76 0.98 -5.29 0.52
CA LEU A 76 0.47 -4.73 -0.72
C LEU A 76 1.48 -3.73 -1.29
N TYR A 77 1.73 -3.80 -2.57
CA TYR A 77 2.63 -2.93 -3.31
C TYR A 77 1.83 -2.19 -4.38
N ILE A 78 1.87 -0.86 -4.35
CA ILE A 78 1.16 0.00 -5.30
C ILE A 78 2.18 0.84 -6.05
N GLU A 79 2.23 0.66 -7.35
CA GLU A 79 3.03 1.46 -8.26
C GLU A 79 2.24 2.70 -8.69
N HIS A 80 2.85 3.86 -8.55
CA HIS A 80 2.27 5.16 -8.84
C HIS A 80 2.71 5.68 -10.21
N PHE A 81 2.00 6.70 -10.73
CA PHE A 81 2.26 7.25 -12.07
C PHE A 81 3.64 7.90 -12.22
N ASP A 82 4.26 8.32 -11.12
CA ASP A 82 5.62 8.88 -11.10
C ASP A 82 6.73 7.82 -11.08
N GLY A 83 6.36 6.53 -11.14
CA GLY A 83 7.27 5.39 -11.09
C GLY A 83 7.69 4.96 -9.68
N THR A 84 7.21 5.64 -8.64
CA THR A 84 7.46 5.22 -7.26
C THR A 84 6.53 4.07 -6.87
N THR A 85 6.89 3.33 -5.82
CA THR A 85 6.06 2.26 -5.26
C THR A 85 5.90 2.44 -3.76
N SER A 86 4.65 2.49 -3.29
CA SER A 86 4.35 2.41 -1.86
C SER A 86 4.14 0.96 -1.43
N VAL A 87 4.62 0.61 -0.24
CA VAL A 87 4.51 -0.73 0.34
C VAL A 87 3.81 -0.65 1.68
N TYR A 88 2.75 -1.43 1.83
CA TYR A 88 1.95 -1.54 3.05
C TYR A 88 2.10 -2.95 3.59
N ALA A 89 2.80 -3.09 4.72
CA ALA A 89 3.12 -4.38 5.32
C ALA A 89 2.35 -4.62 6.63
N HIS A 90 2.42 -5.85 7.13
CA HIS A 90 1.82 -6.31 8.38
C HIS A 90 0.31 -6.08 8.48
N LEU A 91 -0.39 -6.03 7.34
CA LEU A 91 -1.83 -5.82 7.29
C LEU A 91 -2.58 -6.99 7.95
N LYS A 92 -3.63 -6.68 8.72
CA LYS A 92 -4.55 -7.67 9.29
C LYS A 92 -5.36 -8.37 8.20
N LYS A 93 -5.91 -7.57 7.28
CA LYS A 93 -6.64 -8.02 6.09
C LYS A 93 -6.58 -6.96 5.01
N PHE A 94 -6.81 -7.35 3.79
CA PHE A 94 -7.00 -6.42 2.67
C PHE A 94 -8.42 -5.84 2.65
N ALA A 95 -8.61 -4.75 1.93
CA ALA A 95 -9.94 -4.24 1.61
C ALA A 95 -10.73 -5.26 0.76
N PRO A 96 -12.08 -5.25 0.79
CA PRO A 96 -12.90 -6.29 0.15
C PRO A 96 -12.55 -6.59 -1.30
N LYS A 97 -12.31 -5.58 -2.11
CA LYS A 97 -11.92 -5.70 -3.53
C LYS A 97 -10.63 -6.53 -3.71
N ILE A 98 -9.61 -6.22 -2.91
CA ILE A 98 -8.31 -6.89 -2.96
C ILE A 98 -8.40 -8.28 -2.31
N GLU A 99 -9.11 -8.39 -1.19
CA GLU A 99 -9.31 -9.66 -0.49
C GLU A 99 -10.00 -10.71 -1.38
N THR A 100 -11.03 -10.32 -2.14
CA THR A 100 -11.71 -11.19 -3.10
C THR A 100 -10.74 -11.70 -4.17
N TYR A 101 -9.90 -10.83 -4.72
CA TYR A 101 -8.89 -11.21 -5.69
C TYR A 101 -7.87 -12.21 -5.10
N VAL A 102 -7.37 -11.93 -3.91
CA VAL A 102 -6.39 -12.79 -3.22
C VAL A 102 -6.97 -14.16 -2.92
N ARG A 103 -8.18 -14.22 -2.36
CA ARG A 103 -8.84 -15.49 -2.02
C ARG A 103 -9.07 -16.38 -3.25
N ALA A 104 -9.55 -15.81 -4.34
CA ALA A 104 -9.72 -16.57 -5.59
C ALA A 104 -8.42 -17.23 -6.05
N LYS A 105 -7.28 -16.52 -5.94
CA LYS A 105 -5.97 -17.08 -6.29
C LYS A 105 -5.45 -18.09 -5.28
N GLN A 106 -5.72 -17.90 -3.99
CA GLN A 106 -5.39 -18.85 -2.94
C GLN A 106 -6.13 -20.19 -3.13
N TYR A 107 -7.44 -20.14 -3.45
CA TYR A 107 -8.22 -21.35 -3.76
C TYR A 107 -7.68 -22.07 -4.99
N LEU A 108 -7.39 -21.36 -6.07
CA LEU A 108 -6.83 -21.96 -7.30
C LEU A 108 -5.47 -22.62 -7.07
N LYS A 109 -4.65 -22.07 -6.17
CA LYS A 109 -3.32 -22.59 -5.85
C LYS A 109 -3.31 -23.55 -4.67
N GLU A 110 -4.46 -23.74 -4.01
CA GLU A 110 -4.60 -24.55 -2.78
C GLU A 110 -3.54 -24.17 -1.73
N SER A 111 -3.24 -22.87 -1.60
CA SER A 111 -2.18 -22.37 -0.72
C SER A 111 -2.57 -21.05 -0.06
N TYR A 112 -2.36 -20.97 1.26
CA TYR A 112 -2.49 -19.73 2.01
C TYR A 112 -1.36 -18.73 1.66
N THR A 113 -0.13 -19.25 1.62
CA THR A 113 1.05 -18.43 1.28
C THR A 113 1.13 -18.25 -0.23
N ILE A 114 1.05 -17.01 -0.68
CA ILE A 114 1.09 -16.72 -2.10
C ILE A 114 1.76 -15.38 -2.39
N GLN A 115 2.27 -15.26 -3.61
CA GLN A 115 2.75 -14.03 -4.19
C GLN A 115 2.06 -13.85 -5.54
N LEU A 116 1.44 -12.68 -5.74
CA LEU A 116 0.67 -12.35 -6.92
C LEU A 116 1.22 -11.10 -7.58
N PHE A 117 1.13 -11.07 -8.90
CA PHE A 117 1.46 -9.92 -9.73
C PHE A 117 0.24 -9.61 -10.60
N PRO A 118 -0.71 -8.79 -10.10
CA PRO A 118 -1.88 -8.41 -10.89
C PRO A 118 -1.47 -7.74 -12.20
N LYS A 119 -2.24 -7.99 -13.25
CA LYS A 119 -2.07 -7.28 -14.52
C LYS A 119 -2.49 -5.81 -14.35
N GLU A 120 -1.98 -4.95 -15.23
CA GLU A 120 -2.12 -3.50 -15.14
C GLU A 120 -3.55 -3.01 -14.91
N GLU A 121 -4.55 -3.65 -15.52
CA GLU A 121 -5.95 -3.25 -15.45
C GLU A 121 -6.76 -3.93 -14.33
N GLU A 122 -6.19 -4.91 -13.60
CA GLU A 122 -6.97 -5.74 -12.66
C GLU A 122 -7.28 -5.02 -11.35
N LEU A 123 -6.32 -4.28 -10.78
CA LEU A 123 -6.46 -3.63 -9.47
C LEU A 123 -5.92 -2.19 -9.52
N LYS A 124 -6.73 -1.28 -10.05
CA LYS A 124 -6.49 0.17 -9.97
C LYS A 124 -6.93 0.70 -8.62
N ILE A 125 -6.17 1.62 -8.08
CA ILE A 125 -6.37 2.23 -6.77
C ILE A 125 -6.34 3.75 -6.92
N GLU A 126 -7.34 4.42 -6.33
CA GLU A 126 -7.38 5.87 -6.22
C GLU A 126 -6.66 6.35 -4.94
N GLN A 127 -6.14 7.57 -4.96
CA GLN A 127 -5.61 8.20 -3.75
C GLN A 127 -6.71 8.25 -2.67
N GLY A 128 -6.38 7.86 -1.43
CA GLY A 128 -7.34 7.81 -0.32
C GLY A 128 -8.27 6.61 -0.33
N GLU A 129 -8.21 5.74 -1.35
CA GLU A 129 -8.99 4.50 -1.38
C GLU A 129 -8.57 3.57 -0.24
N LEU A 130 -9.55 2.95 0.42
CA LEU A 130 -9.32 1.91 1.42
C LEU A 130 -8.64 0.70 0.75
N ILE A 131 -7.46 0.31 1.23
CA ILE A 131 -6.68 -0.80 0.70
C ILE A 131 -6.54 -1.96 1.68
N GLY A 132 -6.75 -1.72 2.97
CA GLY A 132 -6.65 -2.75 3.99
C GLY A 132 -6.84 -2.20 5.40
N TYR A 133 -6.46 -3.02 6.35
CA TYR A 133 -6.60 -2.71 7.77
C TYR A 133 -5.30 -3.01 8.50
N SER A 134 -4.88 -2.12 9.39
CA SER A 134 -3.65 -2.26 10.16
C SER A 134 -3.64 -3.53 11.00
N GLY A 135 -2.49 -4.15 11.13
CA GLY A 135 -2.34 -5.40 11.84
C GLY A 135 -0.92 -5.65 12.34
N ASN A 136 -0.65 -6.91 12.58
CA ASN A 136 0.64 -7.41 13.04
C ASN A 136 0.89 -8.82 12.46
N THR A 137 0.62 -8.99 11.15
CA THR A 137 0.85 -10.27 10.46
C THR A 137 2.32 -10.41 10.03
N GLY A 138 2.82 -11.62 10.01
CA GLY A 138 4.20 -11.92 9.58
C GLY A 138 5.18 -12.24 10.67
#